data_5b2c8a025e1987887cecdf41fec11971
#
_entry.id   5b2c8a025e1987887cecdf41fec11971
#
_cell.length_a   1.000
_cell.length_b   1.000
_cell.length_c   1.000
_cell.angle_alpha   90.00
_cell.angle_beta   90.00
_cell.angle_gamma   90.00
#
_symmetry.space_group_name_H-M   'P 1'
#
loop_
_entity.id
_entity.type
_entity.pdbx_description
1 polymer ?
#
loop_
_entity_poly.entity_id
_entity_poly.type
_entity_poly.pdbx_seq_one_letter_code
_entity_poly.pdbx_strand_id
1 'polypeptide(L)'
;MGRKNPQHHPHRTLIVGNYCHDVLFKDNTVIAQTLGGASSFISAVFDPLSSDPSSTSYISKVGPDFSHQVSHPPILSPSSPTTLFHAHFSSEPRRQDRVLKRVRSCDPILPSDLPPXAKFNFGLAAAVAGEILPETLARMLDICDTLFVDVQGLIRAFDPVDGTVSLIGLKICGFHHLLPRIRFLKASAEEAPFVDVEEARRLCCVVVTNGEDGCTVYWKDGEYRIAPFPTVQVDPTGAGDSFLGGFVAGLVHGLAVPDAALLGNFCGSLTVGHVGLPKFDSKLLQRVKDEVVKRKMQYSCCLDGQDDGLKFEKPLGHDQFHASLAAAKLATACSIRECQQDLHNSPTTVEQDIHQQCTGQHKLLTTSVLEEPI
;
A
#
# COMPACT_ATOMS: atom_id res chain seq x y z
N MET A 1 -16.05 -32.73 -31.54
CA MET A 1 -14.74 -32.13 -31.13
C MET A 1 -15.03 -31.12 -30.05
N GLY A 2 -14.74 -31.45 -28.78
CA GLY A 2 -14.93 -30.55 -27.66
C GLY A 2 -13.90 -29.41 -27.69
N ARG A 3 -14.38 -28.18 -27.72
CA ARG A 3 -13.51 -27.01 -27.52
C ARG A 3 -12.91 -27.12 -26.11
N LYS A 4 -11.59 -27.35 -26.03
CA LYS A 4 -10.88 -27.25 -24.78
C LYS A 4 -11.04 -25.79 -24.28
N ASN A 5 -11.71 -25.61 -23.18
CA ASN A 5 -11.70 -24.34 -22.48
C ASN A 5 -10.23 -23.91 -22.26
N PRO A 6 -9.81 -22.72 -22.65
CA PRO A 6 -8.45 -22.28 -22.34
C PRO A 6 -8.33 -22.28 -20.81
N GLN A 7 -7.38 -23.05 -20.30
CA GLN A 7 -7.05 -23.03 -18.88
C GLN A 7 -6.50 -21.63 -18.57
N HIS A 8 -7.30 -20.83 -17.87
CA HIS A 8 -6.88 -19.51 -17.38
C HIS A 8 -5.86 -19.76 -16.27
N HIS A 9 -4.57 -19.75 -16.62
CA HIS A 9 -3.53 -19.73 -15.59
C HIS A 9 -3.62 -18.42 -14.84
N PRO A 10 -3.58 -18.43 -13.51
CA PRO A 10 -3.62 -17.19 -12.73
C PRO A 10 -2.41 -16.31 -13.09
N HIS A 11 -2.65 -15.02 -13.18
CA HIS A 11 -1.58 -14.05 -13.43
C HIS A 11 -0.58 -14.05 -12.27
N ARG A 12 0.69 -14.23 -12.59
CA ARG A 12 1.78 -14.19 -11.61
C ARG A 12 2.21 -12.74 -11.39
N THR A 13 2.29 -12.35 -10.14
CA THR A 13 2.65 -10.98 -9.74
C THR A 13 3.91 -10.99 -8.88
N LEU A 14 4.83 -10.06 -9.13
CA LEU A 14 6.05 -9.83 -8.32
C LEU A 14 5.95 -8.46 -7.67
N ILE A 15 6.06 -8.40 -6.36
CA ILE A 15 6.07 -7.15 -5.59
C ILE A 15 7.42 -7.04 -4.89
N VAL A 16 8.13 -5.94 -5.14
CA VAL A 16 9.48 -5.70 -4.61
C VAL A 16 9.51 -4.38 -3.85
N GLY A 17 9.94 -4.42 -2.60
CA GLY A 17 10.06 -3.26 -1.71
C GLY A 17 10.16 -3.71 -0.27
N ASN A 18 10.74 -2.89 0.59
CA ASN A 18 11.01 -3.32 1.96
C ASN A 18 9.83 -3.10 2.90
N TYR A 19 9.77 -3.96 3.93
CA TYR A 19 9.11 -3.66 5.18
C TYR A 19 10.03 -2.73 5.98
N CYS A 20 9.41 -1.83 6.74
CA CYS A 20 10.14 -0.84 7.54
C CYS A 20 9.56 -0.77 8.95
N HIS A 21 10.33 -0.20 9.86
CA HIS A 21 9.82 0.32 11.11
C HIS A 21 9.48 1.79 10.89
N ASP A 22 8.27 2.21 11.27
CA ASP A 22 7.85 3.61 11.22
C ASP A 22 7.59 4.11 12.64
N VAL A 23 8.22 5.23 13.01
CA VAL A 23 7.94 5.94 14.26
C VAL A 23 7.32 7.29 13.93
N LEU A 24 6.11 7.49 14.41
CA LEU A 24 5.33 8.69 14.16
C LEU A 24 5.47 9.66 15.34
N PHE A 25 5.85 10.89 15.06
CA PHE A 25 6.00 11.96 16.05
C PHE A 25 4.97 13.05 15.80
N LYS A 26 4.38 13.54 16.86
CA LYS A 26 3.59 14.77 16.83
C LYS A 26 4.18 15.74 17.84
N ASP A 27 4.58 16.91 17.36
CA ASP A 27 5.22 17.95 18.18
C ASP A 27 6.36 17.39 19.06
N ASN A 28 7.23 16.56 18.43
CA ASN A 28 8.38 15.87 19.04
C ASN A 28 8.04 14.76 20.05
N THR A 29 6.77 14.39 20.19
CA THR A 29 6.34 13.26 21.03
C THR A 29 6.02 12.06 20.16
N VAL A 30 6.52 10.88 20.52
CA VAL A 30 6.17 9.63 19.82
C VAL A 30 4.70 9.32 20.05
N ILE A 31 3.92 9.21 18.97
CA ILE A 31 2.50 8.91 19.04
C ILE A 31 2.19 7.48 18.57
N ALA A 32 3.07 6.88 17.76
CA ALA A 32 2.90 5.49 17.31
C ALA A 32 4.22 4.90 16.84
N GLN A 33 4.32 3.58 16.95
CA GLN A 33 5.35 2.77 16.30
C GLN A 33 4.61 1.67 15.53
N THR A 34 4.83 1.60 14.23
CA THR A 34 4.05 0.74 13.35
C THR A 34 4.92 -0.01 12.35
N LEU A 35 4.36 -1.07 11.80
CA LEU A 35 4.90 -1.68 10.59
C LEU A 35 4.66 -0.71 9.43
N GLY A 36 5.74 -0.33 8.77
CA GLY A 36 5.76 0.55 7.61
C GLY A 36 6.37 -0.12 6.39
N GLY A 37 6.72 0.72 5.43
CA GLY A 37 7.24 0.29 4.13
C GLY A 37 6.13 0.02 3.13
N ALA A 38 6.38 0.31 1.85
CA ALA A 38 5.37 0.19 0.81
C ALA A 38 4.80 -1.22 0.69
N SER A 39 5.64 -2.26 0.82
CA SER A 39 5.19 -3.65 0.73
C SER A 39 4.15 -4.01 1.77
N SER A 40 4.21 -3.44 2.98
CA SER A 40 3.22 -3.72 4.02
C SER A 40 1.83 -3.18 3.66
N PHE A 41 1.76 -1.94 3.17
CA PHE A 41 0.49 -1.32 2.75
C PHE A 41 -0.05 -1.98 1.48
N ILE A 42 0.83 -2.30 0.53
CA ILE A 42 0.44 -2.99 -0.72
C ILE A 42 -0.14 -4.37 -0.38
N SER A 43 0.55 -5.18 0.45
CA SER A 43 0.06 -6.52 0.79
C SER A 43 -1.27 -6.47 1.55
N ALA A 44 -1.44 -5.50 2.46
CA ALA A 44 -2.68 -5.32 3.21
C ALA A 44 -3.90 -5.06 2.30
N VAL A 45 -3.65 -4.53 1.10
CA VAL A 45 -4.70 -4.22 0.10
C VAL A 45 -4.75 -5.31 -0.99
N PHE A 46 -3.61 -5.64 -1.58
CA PHE A 46 -3.53 -6.52 -2.75
C PHE A 46 -3.93 -7.96 -2.41
N ASP A 47 -3.43 -8.51 -1.29
CA ASP A 47 -3.70 -9.90 -0.94
C ASP A 47 -5.19 -10.17 -0.71
N PRO A 48 -5.91 -9.35 0.09
CA PRO A 48 -7.33 -9.55 0.23
C PRO A 48 -8.11 -9.45 -1.08
N LEU A 49 -7.66 -8.60 -2.01
CA LEU A 49 -8.32 -8.42 -3.31
C LEU A 49 -7.94 -9.50 -4.31
N SER A 50 -6.80 -10.16 -4.14
CA SER A 50 -6.32 -11.20 -5.06
C SER A 50 -7.27 -12.39 -5.10
N SER A 51 -7.45 -12.97 -6.29
CA SER A 51 -8.20 -14.21 -6.46
C SER A 51 -7.35 -15.45 -6.14
N ASP A 52 -6.02 -15.32 -6.22
CA ASP A 52 -5.08 -16.39 -5.92
C ASP A 52 -3.80 -15.81 -5.29
N PRO A 53 -3.76 -15.72 -3.95
CA PRO A 53 -2.57 -15.21 -3.27
C PRO A 53 -1.30 -16.01 -3.54
N SER A 54 -1.41 -17.30 -3.89
CA SER A 54 -0.24 -18.16 -4.18
C SER A 54 0.48 -17.76 -5.47
N SER A 55 -0.16 -16.98 -6.34
CA SER A 55 0.42 -16.49 -7.59
C SER A 55 1.28 -15.23 -7.39
N THR A 56 1.36 -14.70 -6.16
CA THR A 56 2.09 -13.47 -5.85
C THR A 56 3.38 -13.77 -5.08
N SER A 57 4.48 -13.20 -5.53
CA SER A 57 5.80 -13.27 -4.87
C SER A 57 6.16 -11.90 -4.31
N TYR A 58 6.56 -11.86 -3.05
CA TYR A 58 7.04 -10.64 -2.40
C TYR A 58 8.54 -10.76 -2.13
N ILE A 59 9.28 -9.72 -2.47
CA ILE A 59 10.72 -9.61 -2.18
C ILE A 59 10.93 -8.35 -1.34
N SER A 60 11.26 -8.57 -0.09
CA SER A 60 11.60 -7.53 0.89
C SER A 60 12.84 -7.93 1.65
N LYS A 61 13.64 -6.98 2.12
CA LYS A 61 14.78 -7.22 3.02
C LYS A 61 14.57 -6.53 4.36
N VAL A 62 14.98 -7.20 5.43
CA VAL A 62 14.94 -6.66 6.79
C VAL A 62 16.19 -7.10 7.55
N GLY A 63 16.50 -6.39 8.61
CA GLY A 63 17.60 -6.76 9.53
C GLY A 63 17.14 -7.72 10.64
N PRO A 64 18.07 -8.21 11.48
CA PRO A 64 17.76 -9.11 12.60
C PRO A 64 16.87 -8.48 13.67
N ASP A 65 16.74 -7.17 13.66
CA ASP A 65 15.89 -6.39 14.59
C ASP A 65 14.42 -6.34 14.18
N PHE A 66 14.05 -6.97 13.04
CA PHE A 66 12.66 -6.97 12.55
C PHE A 66 11.78 -7.83 13.47
N SER A 67 10.76 -7.21 14.05
CA SER A 67 9.94 -7.86 15.09
C SER A 67 8.45 -7.98 14.73
N HIS A 68 8.05 -7.54 13.52
CA HIS A 68 6.66 -7.61 13.10
C HIS A 68 6.33 -8.95 12.47
N GLN A 69 5.11 -9.42 12.68
CA GLN A 69 4.56 -10.56 11.94
C GLN A 69 4.01 -10.07 10.60
N VAL A 70 4.41 -10.74 9.52
CA VAL A 70 3.99 -10.43 8.15
C VAL A 70 3.58 -11.70 7.43
N SER A 71 2.68 -11.58 6.45
CA SER A 71 2.19 -12.73 5.68
C SER A 71 3.25 -13.27 4.70
N HIS A 72 4.17 -12.43 4.26
CA HIS A 72 5.20 -12.78 3.28
C HIS A 72 6.58 -12.61 3.93
N PRO A 73 7.23 -13.74 4.29
CA PRO A 73 8.51 -13.67 5.00
C PRO A 73 9.58 -12.93 4.19
N PRO A 74 10.23 -11.91 4.78
CA PRO A 74 11.30 -11.19 4.09
C PRO A 74 12.62 -11.95 4.09
N ILE A 75 13.52 -11.52 3.22
CA ILE A 75 14.92 -11.95 3.22
C ILE A 75 15.61 -11.28 4.42
N LEU A 76 16.26 -12.07 5.25
CA LEU A 76 17.03 -11.55 6.39
C LEU A 76 18.41 -11.11 5.91
N SER A 77 18.75 -9.85 6.12
CA SER A 77 20.10 -9.33 5.93
C SER A 77 20.82 -9.30 7.28
N PRO A 78 21.82 -10.15 7.50
CA PRO A 78 22.49 -10.19 8.80
C PRO A 78 23.43 -9.00 9.04
N SER A 79 23.78 -8.25 7.99
CA SER A 79 24.78 -7.17 8.02
C SER A 79 24.19 -5.78 8.22
N SER A 80 22.87 -5.62 8.12
CA SER A 80 22.23 -4.30 8.24
C SER A 80 20.97 -4.34 9.09
N PRO A 81 20.62 -3.24 9.77
CA PRO A 81 19.36 -3.17 10.51
C PRO A 81 18.17 -3.03 9.56
N THR A 82 16.99 -3.28 10.06
CA THR A 82 15.73 -2.98 9.36
C THR A 82 15.64 -1.48 9.08
N THR A 83 15.17 -1.12 7.90
CA THR A 83 14.92 0.28 7.53
C THR A 83 13.98 0.93 8.56
N LEU A 84 14.36 2.11 9.04
CA LEU A 84 13.60 2.87 10.04
C LEU A 84 13.34 4.28 9.54
N PHE A 85 12.07 4.65 9.53
CA PHE A 85 11.65 6.03 9.25
C PHE A 85 11.09 6.71 10.49
N HIS A 86 11.38 8.00 10.64
CA HIS A 86 10.72 8.91 11.55
C HIS A 86 9.86 9.87 10.72
N ALA A 87 8.57 9.93 11.00
CA ALA A 87 7.64 10.86 10.37
C ALA A 87 7.20 11.89 11.42
N HIS A 88 7.56 13.14 11.21
CA HIS A 88 7.28 14.23 12.13
C HIS A 88 6.13 15.09 11.60
N PHE A 89 5.09 15.22 12.40
CA PHE A 89 3.90 16.03 12.12
C PHE A 89 3.85 17.20 13.08
N SER A 90 3.38 18.35 12.60
CA SER A 90 3.14 19.53 13.43
C SER A 90 1.65 19.71 13.70
N SER A 91 1.30 20.16 14.91
CA SER A 91 -0.07 20.56 15.25
C SER A 91 -0.43 21.96 14.72
N GLU A 92 0.55 22.72 14.21
CA GLU A 92 0.30 24.05 13.65
C GLU A 92 -0.53 23.97 12.37
N PRO A 93 -1.71 24.65 12.30
CA PRO A 93 -2.59 24.57 11.13
C PRO A 93 -1.94 25.03 9.80
N ARG A 94 -0.89 25.84 9.88
CA ARG A 94 -0.17 26.37 8.72
C ARG A 94 0.99 25.48 8.27
N ARG A 95 1.37 24.48 9.09
CA ARG A 95 2.42 23.50 8.78
C ARG A 95 1.79 22.12 8.56
N GLN A 96 1.28 21.90 7.36
CA GLN A 96 0.80 20.59 6.95
C GLN A 96 1.94 19.67 6.48
N ASP A 97 3.16 20.19 6.46
CA ASP A 97 4.30 19.45 5.92
C ASP A 97 4.78 18.39 6.90
N ARG A 98 4.68 17.15 6.46
CA ARG A 98 5.29 16.03 7.15
C ARG A 98 6.80 16.03 6.83
N VAL A 99 7.64 16.08 7.86
CA VAL A 99 9.08 15.87 7.70
C VAL A 99 9.36 14.38 7.89
N LEU A 100 9.88 13.76 6.85
CA LEU A 100 10.22 12.34 6.84
C LEU A 100 11.74 12.20 6.90
N LYS A 101 12.23 11.34 7.80
CA LYS A 101 13.65 11.03 7.95
C LYS A 101 13.90 9.53 7.87
N ARG A 102 14.84 9.11 7.03
CA ARG A 102 15.34 7.74 7.00
C ARG A 102 16.48 7.63 8.02
N VAL A 103 16.18 7.11 9.20
CA VAL A 103 17.13 7.01 10.31
C VAL A 103 18.14 5.88 10.08
N ARG A 104 17.68 4.77 9.53
CA ARG A 104 18.50 3.60 9.17
C ARG A 104 17.97 3.01 7.87
N SER A 105 18.83 2.31 7.13
CA SER A 105 18.44 1.58 5.93
C SER A 105 18.98 0.16 5.96
N CYS A 106 18.16 -0.77 5.52
CA CYS A 106 18.58 -2.14 5.25
C CYS A 106 19.43 -2.17 3.96
N ASP A 107 20.13 -3.27 3.75
CA ASP A 107 20.87 -3.51 2.51
C ASP A 107 19.95 -3.45 1.28
N PRO A 108 20.43 -3.00 0.12
CA PRO A 108 19.63 -2.99 -1.10
C PRO A 108 19.15 -4.38 -1.51
N ILE A 109 18.03 -4.41 -2.22
CA ILE A 109 17.54 -5.61 -2.90
C ILE A 109 18.33 -5.73 -4.20
N LEU A 110 19.09 -6.81 -4.33
CA LEU A 110 19.97 -7.05 -5.48
C LEU A 110 19.24 -7.83 -6.58
N PRO A 111 19.71 -7.78 -7.84
CA PRO A 111 19.16 -8.64 -8.89
C PRO A 111 19.17 -10.14 -8.55
N SER A 112 20.15 -10.58 -7.75
CA SER A 112 20.26 -11.97 -7.28
C SER A 112 19.19 -12.37 -6.25
N ASP A 113 18.56 -11.41 -5.60
CA ASP A 113 17.47 -11.66 -4.65
C ASP A 113 16.13 -11.96 -5.37
N LEU A 114 16.07 -11.58 -6.65
CA LEU A 114 14.87 -11.80 -7.47
C LEU A 114 14.85 -13.25 -8.00
N PRO A 115 13.65 -13.86 -8.16
CA PRO A 115 13.55 -15.24 -8.63
C PRO A 115 14.24 -15.44 -9.97
N PRO A 116 15.23 -16.33 -10.08
CA PRO A 116 16.12 -16.44 -11.26
C PRO A 116 15.42 -16.88 -12.55
N UNK A 117 14.54 -17.64 -12.52
CA UNK A 117 13.91 -18.26 -13.60
C UNK A 117 12.50 -17.90 -13.75
N ALA A 118 12.15 -17.16 -13.02
CA ALA A 118 10.71 -16.89 -13.02
C ALA A 118 10.34 -15.77 -14.01
N LYS A 119 9.12 -15.85 -14.53
CA LYS A 119 8.47 -14.81 -15.32
C LYS A 119 7.17 -14.42 -14.64
N PHE A 120 6.83 -13.13 -14.70
CA PHE A 120 5.63 -12.56 -14.08
C PHE A 120 4.85 -11.74 -15.11
N ASN A 121 3.53 -11.82 -15.03
CA ASN A 121 2.69 -10.97 -15.87
C ASN A 121 2.74 -9.52 -15.39
N PHE A 122 2.79 -9.35 -14.05
CA PHE A 122 2.83 -8.04 -13.43
C PHE A 122 3.98 -7.95 -12.43
N GLY A 123 4.66 -6.81 -12.44
CA GLY A 123 5.67 -6.47 -11.44
C GLY A 123 5.37 -5.13 -10.82
N LEU A 124 5.69 -4.97 -9.54
CA LEU A 124 5.51 -3.73 -8.79
C LEU A 124 6.80 -3.40 -8.05
N ALA A 125 7.46 -2.31 -8.44
CA ALA A 125 8.65 -1.78 -7.76
C ALA A 125 8.19 -0.65 -6.83
N ALA A 126 8.20 -0.90 -5.53
CA ALA A 126 7.66 0.00 -4.50
C ALA A 126 8.72 0.31 -3.43
N ALA A 127 9.86 0.85 -3.87
CA ALA A 127 10.94 1.25 -2.98
C ALA A 127 10.57 2.51 -2.20
N VAL A 128 11.04 2.60 -0.96
CA VAL A 128 10.81 3.75 -0.08
C VAL A 128 12.11 4.38 0.44
N ALA A 129 13.18 3.60 0.51
CA ALA A 129 14.41 3.95 1.21
C ALA A 129 15.66 3.88 0.33
N GLY A 130 15.49 3.76 -1.01
CA GLY A 130 16.59 3.58 -1.94
C GLY A 130 17.02 2.12 -2.09
N GLU A 131 16.19 1.18 -1.66
CA GLU A 131 16.53 -0.25 -1.66
C GLU A 131 16.48 -0.92 -3.03
N ILE A 132 15.82 -0.31 -4.03
CA ILE A 132 15.85 -0.82 -5.41
C ILE A 132 16.83 0.05 -6.21
N LEU A 133 17.89 -0.60 -6.70
CA LEU A 133 18.91 0.05 -7.51
C LEU A 133 18.56 -0.04 -9.01
N PRO A 134 19.19 0.77 -9.89
CA PRO A 134 18.88 0.70 -11.32
C PRO A 134 19.03 -0.69 -11.93
N GLU A 135 20.05 -1.45 -11.53
CA GLU A 135 20.26 -2.83 -12.01
C GLU A 135 19.17 -3.80 -11.51
N THR A 136 18.64 -3.58 -10.32
CA THR A 136 17.53 -4.38 -9.78
C THR A 136 16.25 -4.06 -10.56
N LEU A 137 15.98 -2.77 -10.80
CA LEU A 137 14.83 -2.36 -11.61
C LEU A 137 14.95 -2.89 -13.05
N ALA A 138 16.15 -2.84 -13.64
CA ALA A 138 16.40 -3.40 -14.97
C ALA A 138 16.10 -4.91 -15.00
N ARG A 139 16.50 -5.64 -13.95
CA ARG A 139 16.21 -7.06 -13.82
C ARG A 139 14.70 -7.31 -13.69
N MET A 140 13.96 -6.47 -12.93
CA MET A 140 12.50 -6.57 -12.86
C MET A 140 11.86 -6.39 -14.23
N LEU A 141 12.36 -5.45 -15.04
CA LEU A 141 11.90 -5.20 -16.42
C LEU A 141 12.17 -6.39 -17.34
N ASP A 142 13.17 -7.22 -17.05
CA ASP A 142 13.48 -8.42 -17.85
C ASP A 142 12.55 -9.59 -17.51
N ILE A 143 11.99 -9.63 -16.30
CA ILE A 143 11.21 -10.79 -15.82
C ILE A 143 9.72 -10.51 -15.68
N CYS A 144 9.28 -9.24 -15.83
CA CYS A 144 7.87 -8.84 -15.74
C CYS A 144 7.38 -8.33 -17.10
N ASP A 145 6.21 -8.78 -17.55
CA ASP A 145 5.59 -8.32 -18.80
C ASP A 145 5.10 -6.86 -18.66
N THR A 146 4.51 -6.53 -17.51
CA THR A 146 4.01 -5.19 -17.19
C THR A 146 4.60 -4.76 -15.85
N LEU A 147 5.39 -3.67 -15.85
CA LEU A 147 6.00 -3.16 -14.62
C LEU A 147 5.37 -1.84 -14.18
N PHE A 148 4.97 -1.79 -12.91
CA PHE A 148 4.51 -0.62 -12.18
C PHE A 148 5.63 -0.14 -11.27
N VAL A 149 5.87 1.18 -11.26
CA VAL A 149 6.93 1.75 -10.43
C VAL A 149 6.37 2.92 -9.65
N ASP A 150 6.57 2.91 -8.33
CA ASP A 150 6.34 4.11 -7.51
C ASP A 150 7.56 5.03 -7.65
N VAL A 151 7.33 6.25 -8.12
CA VAL A 151 8.41 7.20 -8.38
C VAL A 151 9.18 7.55 -7.11
N GLN A 152 8.54 7.46 -5.94
CA GLN A 152 9.22 7.76 -4.66
C GLN A 152 10.51 6.96 -4.50
N GLY A 153 10.53 5.72 -4.96
CA GLY A 153 11.70 4.86 -4.90
C GLY A 153 12.84 5.29 -5.82
N LEU A 154 12.54 6.14 -6.80
CA LEU A 154 13.51 6.60 -7.81
C LEU A 154 14.07 8.00 -7.48
N ILE A 155 13.23 8.88 -6.90
CA ILE A 155 13.54 10.31 -6.76
C ILE A 155 13.79 10.76 -5.32
N ARG A 156 13.61 9.90 -4.33
CA ARG A 156 13.96 10.25 -2.95
C ARG A 156 15.48 10.29 -2.79
N ALA A 157 15.95 11.41 -2.24
CA ALA A 157 17.32 11.58 -1.77
C ALA A 157 17.31 11.73 -0.25
N PHE A 158 18.38 11.30 0.39
CA PHE A 158 18.48 11.23 1.84
C PHE A 158 19.68 12.06 2.29
N ASP A 159 19.42 13.04 3.15
CA ASP A 159 20.49 13.86 3.72
C ASP A 159 21.49 12.95 4.45
N PRO A 160 22.80 13.06 4.16
CA PRO A 160 23.79 12.15 4.75
C PRO A 160 24.03 12.40 6.26
N VAL A 161 23.58 13.55 6.78
CA VAL A 161 23.83 13.90 8.19
C VAL A 161 22.65 13.45 9.07
N ASP A 162 21.41 13.76 8.66
CA ASP A 162 20.25 13.52 9.52
C ASP A 162 19.16 12.66 8.88
N GLY A 163 19.38 12.19 7.65
CA GLY A 163 18.45 11.30 6.95
C GLY A 163 17.19 11.98 6.40
N THR A 164 17.09 13.32 6.47
CA THR A 164 15.92 14.03 5.95
C THR A 164 15.69 13.68 4.48
N VAL A 165 14.46 13.33 4.14
CA VAL A 165 14.05 12.96 2.79
C VAL A 165 13.78 14.22 1.98
N SER A 166 14.40 14.30 0.80
CA SER A 166 14.14 15.32 -0.20
C SER A 166 13.85 14.65 -1.54
N LEU A 167 13.45 15.42 -2.54
CA LEU A 167 13.15 14.90 -3.86
C LEU A 167 14.13 15.50 -4.88
N ILE A 168 14.59 14.65 -5.80
CA ILE A 168 15.43 15.07 -6.95
C ILE A 168 14.67 14.83 -8.25
N GLY A 169 15.05 15.54 -9.30
CA GLY A 169 14.40 15.37 -10.61
C GLY A 169 14.63 13.98 -11.19
N LEU A 170 13.59 13.40 -11.78
CA LEU A 170 13.62 12.07 -12.39
C LEU A 170 14.71 11.96 -13.46
N LYS A 171 15.03 13.05 -14.17
CA LYS A 171 16.08 13.09 -15.21
C LYS A 171 17.49 12.83 -14.66
N ILE A 172 17.72 13.13 -13.39
CA ILE A 172 19.06 13.02 -12.78
C ILE A 172 19.16 11.92 -11.72
N CYS A 173 18.07 11.17 -11.48
CA CYS A 173 18.03 10.16 -10.42
C CYS A 173 18.74 8.83 -10.75
N GLY A 174 19.26 8.69 -11.98
CA GLY A 174 19.91 7.45 -12.43
C GLY A 174 18.99 6.43 -13.10
N PHE A 175 17.68 6.58 -12.98
CA PHE A 175 16.69 5.63 -13.51
C PHE A 175 16.05 6.06 -14.83
N HIS A 176 16.29 7.28 -15.28
CA HIS A 176 15.60 7.89 -16.43
C HIS A 176 15.67 7.03 -17.70
N HIS A 177 16.80 6.38 -17.93
CA HIS A 177 17.03 5.52 -19.10
C HIS A 177 16.14 4.27 -19.14
N LEU A 178 15.54 3.88 -18.00
CA LEU A 178 14.65 2.73 -17.88
C LEU A 178 13.18 3.08 -18.15
N LEU A 179 12.81 4.37 -18.14
CA LEU A 179 11.43 4.81 -18.31
C LEU A 179 10.72 4.23 -19.54
N PRO A 180 11.34 4.15 -20.73
CA PRO A 180 10.65 3.61 -21.91
C PRO A 180 10.22 2.16 -21.79
N ARG A 181 10.74 1.42 -20.80
CA ARG A 181 10.40 0.01 -20.52
C ARG A 181 9.38 -0.13 -19.40
N ILE A 182 9.17 0.94 -18.60
CA ILE A 182 8.18 0.97 -17.52
C ILE A 182 6.79 1.17 -18.14
N ARG A 183 5.81 0.38 -17.69
CA ARG A 183 4.44 0.53 -18.21
C ARG A 183 3.65 1.60 -17.46
N PHE A 184 3.80 1.65 -16.13
CA PHE A 184 3.12 2.61 -15.28
C PHE A 184 4.09 3.22 -14.27
N LEU A 185 4.09 4.54 -14.19
CA LEU A 185 4.82 5.31 -13.20
C LEU A 185 3.80 6.04 -12.32
N LYS A 186 3.78 5.74 -11.02
CA LYS A 186 2.90 6.44 -10.08
C LYS A 186 3.68 7.53 -9.38
N ALA A 187 3.07 8.69 -9.21
CA ALA A 187 3.59 9.83 -8.47
C ALA A 187 2.48 10.42 -7.60
N SER A 188 2.82 11.10 -6.52
CA SER A 188 1.90 11.97 -5.80
C SER A 188 1.92 13.37 -6.43
N ALA A 189 0.95 14.21 -6.07
CA ALA A 189 0.92 15.62 -6.49
C ALA A 189 2.19 16.38 -6.07
N GLU A 190 2.77 16.01 -4.92
CA GLU A 190 4.02 16.59 -4.41
C GLU A 190 5.24 16.14 -5.23
N GLU A 191 5.20 14.93 -5.77
CA GLU A 191 6.28 14.34 -6.57
C GLU A 191 6.19 14.73 -8.05
N ALA A 192 5.00 15.03 -8.55
CA ALA A 192 4.75 15.32 -9.96
C ALA A 192 5.66 16.42 -10.54
N PRO A 193 5.98 17.52 -9.79
CA PRO A 193 6.92 18.53 -10.32
C PRO A 193 8.33 18.02 -10.59
N PHE A 194 8.74 16.91 -9.94
CA PHE A 194 10.05 16.30 -10.11
C PHE A 194 10.08 15.27 -11.25
N VAL A 195 8.90 14.91 -11.77
CA VAL A 195 8.73 13.87 -12.80
C VAL A 195 8.77 14.44 -14.22
N ASP A 196 8.34 15.69 -14.45
CA ASP A 196 8.03 16.24 -15.78
C ASP A 196 6.99 15.34 -16.47
N VAL A 197 5.75 15.39 -15.97
CA VAL A 197 4.65 14.50 -16.39
C VAL A 197 4.44 14.54 -17.92
N GLU A 198 4.58 15.72 -18.54
CA GLU A 198 4.38 15.88 -20.00
C GLU A 198 5.45 15.17 -20.83
N GLU A 199 6.66 15.07 -20.33
CA GLU A 199 7.70 14.26 -20.98
C GLU A 199 7.50 12.78 -20.66
N ALA A 200 7.29 12.44 -19.39
CA ALA A 200 7.17 11.05 -18.93
C ALA A 200 5.99 10.33 -19.60
N ARG A 201 4.82 11.01 -19.81
CA ARG A 201 3.64 10.40 -20.44
C ARG A 201 3.87 9.96 -21.89
N ARG A 202 4.93 10.46 -22.55
CA ARG A 202 5.33 10.04 -23.89
C ARG A 202 6.08 8.69 -23.86
N LEU A 203 6.62 8.33 -22.70
CA LEU A 203 7.43 7.13 -22.50
C LEU A 203 6.66 6.00 -21.80
N CYS A 204 5.83 6.36 -20.83
CA CYS A 204 5.05 5.42 -20.02
C CYS A 204 3.73 6.07 -19.57
N CYS A 205 2.81 5.29 -19.05
CA CYS A 205 1.62 5.83 -18.41
C CYS A 205 1.99 6.42 -17.05
N VAL A 206 1.61 7.66 -16.77
CA VAL A 206 1.85 8.31 -15.47
C VAL A 206 0.53 8.43 -14.73
N VAL A 207 0.51 7.99 -13.46
CA VAL A 207 -0.65 8.11 -12.58
C VAL A 207 -0.27 9.04 -11.44
N VAL A 208 -0.94 10.19 -11.35
CA VAL A 208 -0.68 11.17 -10.29
C VAL A 208 -1.83 11.12 -9.27
N THR A 209 -1.51 10.78 -8.02
CA THR A 209 -2.48 10.80 -6.92
C THR A 209 -2.55 12.21 -6.34
N ASN A 210 -3.77 12.75 -6.20
CA ASN A 210 -4.04 14.15 -5.85
C ASN A 210 -4.75 14.25 -4.48
N GLY A 211 -4.51 13.30 -3.58
CA GLY A 211 -5.11 13.29 -2.25
C GLY A 211 -6.64 13.29 -2.29
N GLU A 212 -7.26 14.30 -1.70
CA GLU A 212 -8.72 14.42 -1.63
C GLU A 212 -9.39 14.65 -3.01
N ASP A 213 -8.62 14.98 -4.04
CA ASP A 213 -9.10 15.19 -5.41
C ASP A 213 -9.00 13.90 -6.28
N GLY A 214 -8.61 12.77 -5.70
CA GLY A 214 -8.52 11.50 -6.40
C GLY A 214 -7.21 11.31 -7.13
N CYS A 215 -7.26 10.97 -8.42
CA CYS A 215 -6.04 10.83 -9.21
C CYS A 215 -6.27 11.21 -10.68
N THR A 216 -5.18 11.43 -11.40
CA THR A 216 -5.21 11.66 -12.86
C THR A 216 -4.30 10.63 -13.52
N VAL A 217 -4.83 9.96 -14.53
CA VAL A 217 -4.09 9.02 -15.37
C VAL A 217 -3.72 9.75 -16.66
N TYR A 218 -2.41 9.80 -16.94
CA TYR A 218 -1.85 10.42 -18.15
C TYR A 218 -1.22 9.34 -19.02
N TRP A 219 -1.57 9.30 -20.29
CA TRP A 219 -0.88 8.45 -21.27
C TRP A 219 -0.58 9.29 -22.51
N LYS A 220 0.11 8.69 -23.47
CA LYS A 220 0.60 9.42 -24.65
C LYS A 220 -0.48 10.28 -25.33
N ASP A 221 -1.69 9.74 -25.46
CA ASP A 221 -2.73 10.34 -26.31
C ASP A 221 -3.89 10.97 -25.50
N GLY A 222 -3.79 11.00 -24.16
CA GLY A 222 -4.88 11.56 -23.38
C GLY A 222 -4.64 11.54 -21.87
N GLU A 223 -5.70 11.92 -21.15
CA GLU A 223 -5.71 11.88 -19.68
C GLU A 223 -7.14 11.71 -19.17
N TYR A 224 -7.27 11.11 -17.97
CA TYR A 224 -8.54 11.07 -17.24
C TYR A 224 -8.34 11.43 -15.79
N ARG A 225 -9.22 12.28 -15.27
CA ARG A 225 -9.36 12.52 -13.84
C ARG A 225 -10.33 11.48 -13.28
N ILE A 226 -9.89 10.81 -12.23
CA ILE A 226 -10.64 9.74 -11.56
C ILE A 226 -11.08 10.25 -10.20
N ALA A 227 -12.37 10.16 -9.93
CA ALA A 227 -13.01 10.72 -8.74
C ALA A 227 -12.48 10.10 -7.43
N PRO A 228 -12.41 10.89 -6.35
CA PRO A 228 -12.01 10.39 -5.03
C PRO A 228 -13.15 9.66 -4.31
N PHE A 229 -12.83 9.11 -3.16
CA PHE A 229 -13.80 8.63 -2.16
C PHE A 229 -13.64 9.49 -0.90
N PRO A 230 -14.58 10.34 -0.56
CA PRO A 230 -14.45 11.22 0.61
C PRO A 230 -14.17 10.45 1.89
N THR A 231 -13.22 10.94 2.66
CA THR A 231 -12.79 10.33 3.93
C THR A 231 -12.21 11.41 4.82
N VAL A 232 -12.48 11.33 6.11
CA VAL A 232 -11.81 12.19 7.10
C VAL A 232 -10.39 11.65 7.28
N GLN A 233 -9.42 12.47 6.99
CA GLN A 233 -8.01 12.08 7.08
C GLN A 233 -7.55 12.06 8.55
N VAL A 234 -7.06 10.92 8.98
CA VAL A 234 -6.42 10.69 10.29
C VAL A 234 -4.89 10.62 10.11
N ASP A 235 -4.43 9.78 9.17
CA ASP A 235 -3.01 9.59 8.88
C ASP A 235 -2.84 9.33 7.38
N PRO A 236 -2.10 10.16 6.63
CA PRO A 236 -1.91 9.93 5.20
C PRO A 236 -0.86 8.86 4.88
N THR A 237 -0.16 8.32 5.88
CA THR A 237 0.92 7.33 5.68
C THR A 237 0.40 6.10 4.97
N GLY A 238 1.06 5.69 3.88
CA GLY A 238 0.76 4.50 3.12
C GLY A 238 -0.46 4.60 2.19
N ALA A 239 -1.13 5.77 2.12
CA ALA A 239 -2.27 5.94 1.22
C ALA A 239 -1.89 5.75 -0.25
N GLY A 240 -0.73 6.27 -0.67
CA GLY A 240 -0.18 6.09 -2.01
C GLY A 240 0.17 4.64 -2.32
N ASP A 241 0.72 3.93 -1.33
CA ASP A 241 1.05 2.51 -1.45
C ASP A 241 -0.23 1.67 -1.55
N SER A 242 -1.23 1.97 -0.74
CA SER A 242 -2.55 1.31 -0.78
C SER A 242 -3.28 1.59 -2.10
N PHE A 243 -3.18 2.83 -2.60
CA PHE A 243 -3.66 3.17 -3.95
C PHE A 243 -3.01 2.24 -4.98
N LEU A 244 -1.69 2.11 -4.94
CA LEU A 244 -0.94 1.32 -5.91
C LEU A 244 -1.31 -0.17 -5.82
N GLY A 245 -1.49 -0.69 -4.59
CA GLY A 245 -1.97 -2.06 -4.36
C GLY A 245 -3.35 -2.30 -4.99
N GLY A 246 -4.30 -1.39 -4.77
CA GLY A 246 -5.65 -1.47 -5.35
C GLY A 246 -5.65 -1.31 -6.86
N PHE A 247 -4.85 -0.39 -7.39
CA PHE A 247 -4.70 -0.15 -8.83
C PHE A 247 -4.19 -1.41 -9.55
N VAL A 248 -3.12 -1.99 -9.04
CA VAL A 248 -2.53 -3.21 -9.63
C VAL A 248 -3.50 -4.39 -9.49
N ALA A 249 -4.17 -4.54 -8.34
CA ALA A 249 -5.20 -5.58 -8.15
C ALA A 249 -6.31 -5.45 -9.21
N GLY A 250 -6.79 -4.24 -9.46
CA GLY A 250 -7.79 -3.97 -10.50
C GLY A 250 -7.34 -4.44 -11.89
N LEU A 251 -6.10 -4.13 -12.25
CA LEU A 251 -5.54 -4.53 -13.56
C LEU A 251 -5.31 -6.03 -13.65
N VAL A 252 -4.86 -6.67 -12.57
CA VAL A 252 -4.72 -8.14 -12.49
C VAL A 252 -6.08 -8.81 -12.69
N HIS A 253 -7.15 -8.21 -12.18
CA HIS A 253 -8.52 -8.69 -12.40
C HIS A 253 -9.03 -8.41 -13.82
N GLY A 254 -8.32 -7.62 -14.62
CA GLY A 254 -8.71 -7.29 -15.99
C GLY A 254 -9.61 -6.07 -16.13
N LEU A 255 -9.64 -5.20 -15.13
CA LEU A 255 -10.34 -3.92 -15.22
C LEU A 255 -9.63 -2.98 -16.21
N ALA A 256 -10.38 -2.11 -16.86
CA ALA A 256 -9.81 -1.00 -17.63
C ALA A 256 -9.04 -0.05 -16.69
N VAL A 257 -8.05 0.64 -17.23
CA VAL A 257 -7.15 1.51 -16.44
C VAL A 257 -7.93 2.54 -15.59
N PRO A 258 -8.98 3.24 -16.11
CA PRO A 258 -9.74 4.16 -15.26
C PRO A 258 -10.46 3.47 -14.08
N ASP A 259 -10.99 2.26 -14.29
CA ASP A 259 -11.69 1.53 -13.21
C ASP A 259 -10.69 0.96 -12.19
N ALA A 260 -9.52 0.51 -12.65
CA ALA A 260 -8.44 0.09 -11.77
C ALA A 260 -7.96 1.28 -10.91
N ALA A 261 -7.79 2.47 -11.51
CA ALA A 261 -7.41 3.68 -10.79
C ALA A 261 -8.48 4.10 -9.77
N LEU A 262 -9.76 3.88 -10.10
CA LEU A 262 -10.86 4.09 -9.16
C LEU A 262 -10.76 3.15 -7.95
N LEU A 263 -10.46 1.87 -8.18
CA LEU A 263 -10.21 0.90 -7.11
C LEU A 263 -8.99 1.33 -6.25
N GLY A 264 -7.96 1.88 -6.90
CA GLY A 264 -6.82 2.48 -6.20
C GLY A 264 -7.25 3.62 -5.27
N ASN A 265 -8.03 4.59 -5.79
CA ASN A 265 -8.57 5.70 -4.97
C ASN A 265 -9.39 5.18 -3.79
N PHE A 266 -10.20 4.14 -4.01
CA PHE A 266 -10.98 3.49 -2.95
C PHE A 266 -10.06 2.97 -1.84
N CYS A 267 -9.04 2.19 -2.20
CA CYS A 267 -8.09 1.59 -1.23
C CYS A 267 -7.29 2.66 -0.48
N GLY A 268 -6.80 3.68 -1.17
CA GLY A 268 -6.15 4.83 -0.53
C GLY A 268 -7.07 5.51 0.47
N SER A 269 -8.36 5.66 0.14
CA SER A 269 -9.35 6.30 1.02
C SER A 269 -9.63 5.48 2.28
N LEU A 270 -9.47 4.16 2.24
CA LEU A 270 -9.59 3.33 3.44
C LEU A 270 -8.40 3.53 4.38
N THR A 271 -7.22 3.71 3.80
CA THR A 271 -5.97 3.87 4.57
C THR A 271 -5.93 5.18 5.35
N VAL A 272 -6.28 6.30 4.72
CA VAL A 272 -6.17 7.63 5.38
C VAL A 272 -7.11 7.78 6.58
N GLY A 273 -8.10 6.93 6.74
CA GLY A 273 -9.10 7.03 7.81
C GLY A 273 -8.62 6.53 9.18
N HIS A 274 -7.40 5.99 9.30
CA HIS A 274 -6.86 5.50 10.58
C HIS A 274 -5.33 5.42 10.54
N VAL A 275 -4.72 5.16 11.68
CA VAL A 275 -3.27 4.99 11.80
C VAL A 275 -2.90 3.53 11.51
N GLY A 276 -1.84 3.33 10.73
CA GLY A 276 -1.30 2.01 10.40
C GLY A 276 -1.96 1.37 9.19
N LEU A 277 -1.79 0.05 9.04
CA LEU A 277 -2.23 -0.69 7.86
C LEU A 277 -3.76 -0.68 7.69
N PRO A 278 -4.25 -0.53 6.45
CA PRO A 278 -5.69 -0.61 6.21
C PRO A 278 -6.23 -2.01 6.55
N LYS A 279 -7.45 -2.02 7.10
CA LYS A 279 -8.14 -3.27 7.43
C LYS A 279 -9.46 -3.34 6.67
N PHE A 280 -9.63 -4.40 5.91
CA PHE A 280 -10.92 -4.71 5.33
C PHE A 280 -11.70 -5.58 6.32
N ASP A 281 -12.88 -5.15 6.73
CA ASP A 281 -13.79 -6.11 7.33
C ASP A 281 -14.29 -7.09 6.25
N SER A 282 -14.68 -8.28 6.66
CA SER A 282 -15.04 -9.35 5.74
C SER A 282 -16.23 -8.98 4.82
N LYS A 283 -17.18 -8.20 5.32
CA LYS A 283 -18.37 -7.78 4.55
C LYS A 283 -17.98 -6.76 3.47
N LEU A 284 -17.15 -5.76 3.84
CA LEU A 284 -16.65 -4.77 2.89
C LEU A 284 -15.85 -5.46 1.79
N LEU A 285 -14.91 -6.33 2.18
CA LEU A 285 -14.06 -7.05 1.25
C LEU A 285 -14.89 -7.86 0.25
N GLN A 286 -15.91 -8.60 0.74
CA GLN A 286 -16.75 -9.40 -0.14
C GLN A 286 -17.51 -8.52 -1.13
N ARG A 287 -18.10 -7.41 -0.66
CA ARG A 287 -18.81 -6.47 -1.55
C ARG A 287 -17.89 -5.89 -2.64
N VAL A 288 -16.67 -5.50 -2.25
CA VAL A 288 -15.69 -4.97 -3.21
C VAL A 288 -15.34 -6.03 -4.26
N LYS A 289 -15.07 -7.27 -3.83
CA LYS A 289 -14.80 -8.39 -4.75
C LYS A 289 -15.97 -8.64 -5.71
N ASP A 290 -17.18 -8.66 -5.20
CA ASP A 290 -18.38 -8.88 -6.01
C ASP A 290 -18.54 -7.77 -7.07
N GLU A 291 -18.30 -6.50 -6.70
CA GLU A 291 -18.38 -5.39 -7.65
C GLU A 291 -17.25 -5.45 -8.69
N VAL A 292 -16.02 -5.85 -8.32
CA VAL A 292 -14.92 -6.04 -9.26
C VAL A 292 -15.24 -7.16 -10.27
N VAL A 293 -15.77 -8.31 -9.79
CA VAL A 293 -16.17 -9.44 -10.65
C VAL A 293 -17.29 -9.03 -11.59
N LYS A 294 -18.31 -8.38 -11.08
CA LYS A 294 -19.45 -7.86 -11.85
C LYS A 294 -18.94 -6.88 -12.94
N ARG A 295 -18.03 -6.00 -12.57
CA ARG A 295 -17.44 -5.01 -13.48
C ARG A 295 -16.67 -5.68 -14.62
N LYS A 296 -15.84 -6.68 -14.28
CA LYS A 296 -15.11 -7.48 -15.27
C LYS A 296 -16.06 -8.16 -16.27
N MET A 297 -17.16 -8.73 -15.79
CA MET A 297 -18.15 -9.41 -16.65
C MET A 297 -18.78 -8.43 -17.67
N GLN A 298 -19.01 -7.18 -17.29
CA GLN A 298 -19.54 -6.15 -18.18
C GLN A 298 -18.59 -5.87 -19.38
N TYR A 299 -17.27 -5.96 -19.18
CA TYR A 299 -16.30 -5.85 -20.28
C TYR A 299 -16.38 -7.02 -21.23
N SER A 300 -16.50 -8.24 -20.68
CA SER A 300 -16.48 -9.46 -21.49
C SER A 300 -17.69 -9.55 -22.44
N CYS A 301 -18.82 -8.96 -22.07
CA CYS A 301 -20.01 -8.92 -22.91
C CYS A 301 -19.91 -7.93 -24.07
N CYS A 302 -18.99 -6.98 -24.04
CA CYS A 302 -18.87 -5.90 -25.02
C CYS A 302 -17.76 -6.14 -26.05
N LEU A 303 -17.08 -7.31 -26.00
CA LEU A 303 -15.88 -7.56 -26.79
C LEU A 303 -16.02 -8.72 -27.75
N ASP A 304 -16.23 -8.39 -29.01
CA ASP A 304 -15.90 -9.25 -30.14
C ASP A 304 -14.52 -8.80 -30.65
N GLY A 305 -13.46 -9.44 -30.20
CA GLY A 305 -12.14 -9.19 -30.76
C GLY A 305 -10.99 -9.39 -29.76
N GLN A 306 -9.97 -10.00 -30.27
CA GLN A 306 -8.69 -10.22 -29.62
C GLN A 306 -7.96 -8.87 -29.43
N ASP A 307 -8.03 -8.31 -28.24
CA ASP A 307 -7.08 -7.27 -27.85
C ASP A 307 -6.67 -7.52 -26.38
N ASP A 308 -5.50 -8.06 -26.16
CA ASP A 308 -4.90 -8.29 -24.86
C ASP A 308 -4.28 -7.00 -24.27
N GLY A 309 -4.58 -5.86 -24.89
CA GLY A 309 -4.07 -4.56 -24.47
C GLY A 309 -4.79 -3.94 -23.28
N LEU A 310 -4.06 -3.20 -22.48
CA LEU A 310 -4.61 -2.38 -21.41
C LEU A 310 -5.49 -1.27 -21.98
N LYS A 311 -6.73 -1.14 -21.48
CA LYS A 311 -7.70 -0.18 -21.99
C LYS A 311 -7.64 1.12 -21.21
N PHE A 312 -7.34 2.20 -21.90
CA PHE A 312 -7.23 3.53 -21.30
C PHE A 312 -8.52 4.36 -21.40
N GLU A 313 -9.41 3.98 -22.29
CA GLU A 313 -10.70 4.67 -22.42
C GLU A 313 -11.57 4.45 -21.19
N LYS A 314 -12.28 5.49 -20.75
CA LYS A 314 -13.25 5.40 -19.65
C LYS A 314 -14.40 4.51 -20.10
N PRO A 315 -14.58 3.35 -19.46
CA PRO A 315 -15.59 2.42 -19.94
C PRO A 315 -17.01 2.83 -19.53
N LEU A 316 -17.99 2.38 -20.29
CA LEU A 316 -19.38 2.56 -19.96
C LEU A 316 -19.68 2.00 -18.56
N GLY A 317 -20.42 2.75 -17.74
CA GLY A 317 -20.73 2.33 -16.36
C GLY A 317 -19.64 2.61 -15.32
N HIS A 318 -18.61 3.37 -15.65
CA HIS A 318 -17.56 3.78 -14.71
C HIS A 318 -18.16 4.52 -13.49
N ASP A 319 -19.10 5.43 -13.73
CA ASP A 319 -19.73 6.20 -12.64
C ASP A 319 -20.62 5.31 -11.76
N GLN A 320 -21.23 4.27 -12.32
CA GLN A 320 -21.98 3.26 -11.57
C GLN A 320 -21.06 2.42 -10.69
N PHE A 321 -19.88 2.06 -11.21
CA PHE A 321 -18.87 1.33 -10.44
C PHE A 321 -18.38 2.19 -9.25
N HIS A 322 -18.15 3.49 -9.48
CA HIS A 322 -17.83 4.44 -8.40
C HIS A 322 -18.92 4.45 -7.33
N ALA A 323 -20.18 4.61 -7.75
CA ALA A 323 -21.33 4.65 -6.82
C ALA A 323 -21.45 3.35 -6.02
N SER A 324 -21.23 2.19 -6.64
CA SER A 324 -21.27 0.88 -5.97
C SER A 324 -20.21 0.75 -4.89
N LEU A 325 -18.96 1.14 -5.20
CA LEU A 325 -17.87 1.13 -4.22
C LEU A 325 -18.14 2.12 -3.07
N ALA A 326 -18.65 3.31 -3.37
CA ALA A 326 -19.02 4.30 -2.36
C ALA A 326 -20.12 3.76 -1.43
N ALA A 327 -21.13 3.11 -1.98
CA ALA A 327 -22.20 2.47 -1.21
C ALA A 327 -21.68 1.36 -0.30
N ALA A 328 -20.74 0.54 -0.80
CA ALA A 328 -20.09 -0.51 0.00
C ALA A 328 -19.37 0.08 1.22
N LYS A 329 -18.64 1.19 1.02
CA LYS A 329 -17.93 1.90 2.09
C LYS A 329 -18.89 2.46 3.15
N LEU A 330 -19.96 3.11 2.73
CA LEU A 330 -20.97 3.70 3.62
C LEU A 330 -21.70 2.64 4.45
N ALA A 331 -22.10 1.53 3.84
CA ALA A 331 -22.82 0.45 4.53
C ALA A 331 -22.00 -0.15 5.68
N THR A 332 -20.68 -0.22 5.51
CA THR A 332 -19.77 -0.71 6.56
C THR A 332 -19.67 0.28 7.71
N ALA A 333 -19.58 1.58 7.40
CA ALA A 333 -19.52 2.62 8.42
C ALA A 333 -20.79 2.67 9.28
N CYS A 334 -21.97 2.45 8.68
CA CYS A 334 -23.24 2.38 9.40
C CYS A 334 -23.30 1.17 10.35
N SER A 335 -22.90 -0.01 9.89
CA SER A 335 -22.88 -1.23 10.70
C SER A 335 -22.01 -1.11 11.94
N ILE A 336 -20.86 -0.43 11.82
CA ILE A 336 -19.94 -0.21 12.96
C ILE A 336 -20.59 0.72 14.00
N ARG A 337 -21.29 1.76 13.57
CA ARG A 337 -22.00 2.71 14.48
C ARG A 337 -23.16 2.02 15.21
N GLU A 338 -23.92 1.20 14.52
CA GLU A 338 -25.02 0.42 15.11
C GLU A 338 -24.51 -0.53 16.18
N CYS A 339 -23.44 -1.29 15.90
CA CYS A 339 -22.82 -2.19 16.89
C CYS A 339 -22.28 -1.44 18.12
N GLN A 340 -21.78 -0.22 17.95
CA GLN A 340 -21.28 0.59 19.07
C GLN A 340 -22.43 1.13 19.92
N GLN A 341 -23.56 1.49 19.31
CA GLN A 341 -24.75 1.95 20.03
C GLN A 341 -25.42 0.84 20.82
N ASP A 342 -25.44 -0.39 20.28
CA ASP A 342 -26.00 -1.57 20.97
C ASP A 342 -25.15 -1.94 22.18
N LEU A 343 -23.83 -1.75 22.13
CA LEU A 343 -22.93 -1.98 23.27
C LEU A 343 -23.15 -0.94 24.40
N HIS A 344 -23.56 0.29 24.05
CA HIS A 344 -23.84 1.33 25.04
C HIS A 344 -25.28 1.24 25.60
N ASN A 345 -26.18 0.58 24.90
CA ASN A 345 -27.59 0.46 25.27
C ASN A 345 -27.94 -0.88 25.93
N SER A 346 -26.98 -1.76 26.20
CA SER A 346 -27.21 -2.98 27.00
C SER A 346 -27.56 -2.60 28.42
N PRO A 347 -28.71 -3.01 28.97
CA PRO A 347 -29.06 -2.70 30.35
C PRO A 347 -28.08 -3.37 31.29
N THR A 348 -27.42 -2.56 32.12
CA THR A 348 -26.65 -3.03 33.25
C THR A 348 -27.61 -3.75 34.20
N THR A 349 -27.68 -5.04 34.16
CA THR A 349 -28.32 -5.83 35.20
C THR A 349 -27.47 -5.67 36.46
N VAL A 350 -27.97 -4.90 37.38
CA VAL A 350 -27.44 -4.83 38.74
C VAL A 350 -27.78 -6.15 39.41
N GLU A 351 -26.84 -7.03 39.53
CA GLU A 351 -26.95 -8.15 40.48
C GLU A 351 -26.48 -7.64 41.82
N GLN A 352 -27.44 -7.42 42.72
CA GLN A 352 -27.23 -7.37 44.16
C GLN A 352 -27.18 -8.82 44.67
N ASP A 353 -26.38 -8.97 45.73
CA ASP A 353 -26.28 -10.11 46.67
C ASP A 353 -25.44 -11.31 46.21
N ILE A 354 -24.30 -11.46 46.89
CA ILE A 354 -24.10 -12.50 47.88
C ILE A 354 -22.89 -12.15 48.74
N HIS A 355 -23.16 -11.75 49.99
CA HIS A 355 -22.23 -11.81 51.10
C HIS A 355 -22.14 -13.27 51.55
N GLN A 356 -20.96 -13.81 51.68
CA GLN A 356 -20.54 -14.62 52.87
C GLN A 356 -19.21 -15.37 52.67
N GLN A 357 -18.31 -15.00 53.58
CA GLN A 357 -17.33 -15.86 54.24
C GLN A 357 -16.34 -16.70 53.42
N CYS A 358 -15.06 -16.36 53.56
CA CYS A 358 -14.15 -17.24 54.29
C CYS A 358 -12.85 -16.52 54.64
N THR A 359 -12.59 -16.53 55.90
CA THR A 359 -11.37 -16.10 56.59
C THR A 359 -10.21 -17.08 56.32
N GLY A 360 -9.01 -16.55 56.32
CA GLY A 360 -7.87 -17.38 56.67
C GLY A 360 -6.54 -17.12 55.97
N GLN A 361 -5.74 -16.48 56.72
CA GLN A 361 -4.30 -16.64 56.94
C GLN A 361 -3.28 -15.88 56.09
N HIS A 362 -2.74 -14.89 56.78
CA HIS A 362 -1.46 -14.24 56.60
C HIS A 362 -0.28 -15.20 56.48
N LYS A 363 0.67 -14.89 55.60
CA LYS A 363 2.09 -15.07 55.91
C LYS A 363 2.91 -13.98 55.25
N LEU A 364 3.41 -13.09 56.09
CA LEU A 364 4.47 -12.17 55.78
C LEU A 364 5.79 -12.93 55.59
N LEU A 365 6.54 -12.53 54.57
CA LEU A 365 7.97 -12.78 54.55
C LEU A 365 8.67 -11.45 54.19
N THR A 366 9.32 -10.93 55.20
CA THR A 366 10.25 -9.82 55.13
C THR A 366 11.55 -10.27 54.49
N THR A 367 12.06 -9.49 53.58
CA THR A 367 13.44 -9.63 53.10
C THR A 367 14.23 -8.37 53.40
N SER A 368 15.35 -8.62 53.95
CA SER A 368 16.35 -7.65 54.35
C SER A 368 17.21 -7.19 53.19
N VAL A 369 17.45 -5.90 53.25
CA VAL A 369 18.45 -5.14 52.47
C VAL A 369 19.85 -5.53 52.96
N LEU A 370 20.78 -5.67 52.04
CA LEU A 370 22.22 -5.51 52.32
C LEU A 370 22.88 -4.64 51.28
N GLU A 371 23.50 -3.58 51.83
CA GLU A 371 24.31 -2.58 51.13
C GLU A 371 25.73 -3.09 50.86
N GLU A 372 26.31 -2.61 49.79
CA GLU A 372 27.68 -2.23 49.40
C GLU A 372 28.89 -2.69 50.32
N PRO A 373 30.19 -2.46 49.94
CA PRO A 373 30.80 -1.61 48.89
C PRO A 373 32.09 -2.17 48.25
N ILE A 374 32.58 -1.43 47.38
CA ILE A 374 33.89 -1.02 46.78
C ILE A 374 33.97 -1.36 45.29
#